data_47a02b4fdbaf3d3d42a3b4f93f29000b
#
_entry.id   47a02b4fdbaf3d3d42a3b4f93f29000b
#
_cell.length_a   1.000
_cell.length_b   1.000
_cell.length_c   1.000
_cell.angle_alpha   90.00
_cell.angle_beta   90.00
_cell.angle_gamma   90.00
#
_symmetry.space_group_name_H-M   'P 1'
#
loop_
_entity.id
_entity.type
_entity.pdbx_description
1 polymer ?
#
loop_
_entity_poly.entity_id
_entity_poly.type
_entity_poly.pdbx_seq_one_letter_code
_entity_poly.pdbx_strand_id
1 'polypeptide(L)'
;MSNIIRVLKNKEICKSVWFMRQAGRYLPEFKKIRAKNKNFIKLCLNSELSSEITLQPIERFDLDSAIIFSDILMVPYALGQKVDFVTEQGPKLSDFNLDIFFNNNETEFTKKLSPIYKAIKITRKKIIAKKNKLYIYEN
;
A
#
# COMPACT_ATOMS: atom_id res chain seq x y z
N MET A 1 0.88 9.00 -20.92
CA MET A 1 1.36 9.74 -19.70
C MET A 1 0.13 10.09 -18.91
N SER A 2 0.10 9.88 -17.56
CA SER A 2 -1.10 10.23 -16.79
C SER A 2 -1.26 11.75 -16.67
N ASN A 3 -2.51 12.20 -16.44
CA ASN A 3 -2.80 13.63 -16.31
C ASN A 3 -1.98 14.28 -15.17
N ILE A 4 -1.77 13.57 -14.06
CA ILE A 4 -0.93 14.08 -12.96
C ILE A 4 0.48 14.45 -13.42
N ILE A 5 1.16 13.63 -14.24
CA ILE A 5 2.49 14.03 -14.76
C ILE A 5 2.41 15.18 -15.72
N ARG A 6 1.42 15.19 -16.59
CA ARG A 6 1.26 16.30 -17.52
C ARG A 6 1.14 17.62 -16.76
N VAL A 7 0.34 17.63 -15.69
CA VAL A 7 0.23 18.80 -14.81
C VAL A 7 1.55 19.12 -14.09
N LEU A 8 2.16 18.12 -13.42
CA LEU A 8 3.32 18.37 -12.56
C LEU A 8 4.61 18.63 -13.34
N LYS A 9 4.86 17.91 -14.42
CA LYS A 9 6.10 18.07 -15.21
C LYS A 9 5.98 19.08 -16.33
N ASN A 10 4.88 19.02 -17.08
CA ASN A 10 4.73 19.80 -18.28
C ASN A 10 3.92 21.07 -18.04
N LYS A 11 3.40 21.30 -16.82
CA LYS A 11 2.50 22.41 -16.47
C LYS A 11 1.28 22.51 -17.40
N GLU A 12 0.84 21.39 -17.95
CA GLU A 12 -0.33 21.35 -18.81
C GLU A 12 -1.62 21.51 -18.01
N ILE A 13 -2.58 22.26 -18.56
CA ILE A 13 -3.90 22.41 -17.95
C ILE A 13 -4.74 21.18 -18.33
N CYS A 14 -4.85 20.21 -17.44
CA CYS A 14 -5.73 19.07 -17.60
C CYS A 14 -6.34 18.64 -16.25
N LYS A 15 -7.52 18.03 -16.32
CA LYS A 15 -8.17 17.49 -15.12
C LYS A 15 -7.44 16.22 -14.68
N SER A 16 -7.06 16.16 -13.40
CA SER A 16 -6.50 15.00 -12.75
C SER A 16 -7.32 14.64 -11.52
N VAL A 17 -7.64 13.36 -11.34
CA VAL A 17 -8.47 12.89 -10.25
C VAL A 17 -7.69 11.90 -9.38
N TRP A 18 -7.55 12.24 -8.12
CA TRP A 18 -6.93 11.42 -7.11
C TRP A 18 -7.65 11.56 -5.78
N PHE A 19 -7.78 10.45 -5.05
CA PHE A 19 -8.33 10.43 -3.70
C PHE A 19 -7.31 9.88 -2.73
N MET A 20 -7.20 10.48 -1.54
CA MET A 20 -6.29 10.03 -0.48
C MET A 20 -6.64 8.62 0.04
N ARG A 21 -7.93 8.23 0.04
CA ARG A 21 -8.39 6.90 0.45
C ARG A 21 -9.00 6.19 -0.74
N GLN A 22 -8.32 5.16 -1.23
CA GLN A 22 -8.69 4.42 -2.43
C GLN A 22 -9.14 3.00 -2.12
N ALA A 23 -8.26 2.15 -1.60
CA ALA A 23 -8.62 0.81 -1.17
C ALA A 23 -9.49 0.85 0.10
N GLY A 24 -10.50 -0.01 0.20
CA GLY A 24 -11.28 0.03 1.41
C GLY A 24 -12.52 -0.86 1.48
N ARG A 25 -13.11 -0.83 2.67
CA ARG A 25 -14.22 -1.68 3.10
C ARG A 25 -15.51 -1.50 2.29
N TYR A 26 -15.62 -0.47 1.47
CA TYR A 26 -16.78 -0.23 0.60
C TYR A 26 -16.75 -1.09 -0.66
N LEU A 27 -15.57 -1.55 -1.10
CA LEU A 27 -15.44 -2.37 -2.30
C LEU A 27 -15.78 -3.85 -2.00
N PRO A 28 -16.72 -4.45 -2.74
CA PRO A 28 -17.08 -5.86 -2.53
C PRO A 28 -15.92 -6.82 -2.81
N GLU A 29 -15.06 -6.52 -3.78
CA GLU A 29 -13.85 -7.28 -4.10
C GLU A 29 -12.84 -7.24 -2.96
N PHE A 30 -12.66 -6.10 -2.30
CA PHE A 30 -11.83 -5.99 -1.10
C PHE A 30 -12.41 -6.86 0.04
N LYS A 31 -13.73 -6.80 0.27
CA LYS A 31 -14.39 -7.60 1.31
C LYS A 31 -14.15 -9.10 1.10
N LYS A 32 -14.21 -9.59 -0.15
CA LYS A 32 -13.93 -11.00 -0.48
C LYS A 32 -12.50 -11.41 -0.11
N ILE A 33 -11.52 -10.58 -0.43
CA ILE A 33 -10.12 -10.83 -0.06
C ILE A 33 -9.96 -10.79 1.45
N ARG A 34 -10.52 -9.78 2.11
CA ARG A 34 -10.39 -9.57 3.55
C ARG A 34 -11.03 -10.68 4.37
N ALA A 35 -12.15 -11.23 3.93
CA ALA A 35 -12.82 -12.36 4.58
C ALA A 35 -11.94 -13.62 4.64
N LYS A 36 -11.15 -13.86 3.58
CA LYS A 36 -10.21 -14.99 3.50
C LYS A 36 -8.87 -14.72 4.22
N ASN A 37 -8.54 -13.46 4.44
CA ASN A 37 -7.25 -13.03 5.00
C ASN A 37 -7.46 -12.19 6.27
N LYS A 38 -7.73 -12.86 7.39
CA LYS A 38 -8.08 -12.20 8.67
C LYS A 38 -6.90 -11.43 9.28
N ASN A 39 -5.68 -11.88 9.09
CA ASN A 39 -4.49 -11.19 9.61
C ASN A 39 -4.11 -10.03 8.68
N PHE A 40 -4.26 -8.81 9.18
CA PHE A 40 -4.05 -7.60 8.39
C PHE A 40 -2.58 -7.38 8.01
N ILE A 41 -1.65 -7.63 8.94
CA ILE A 41 -0.20 -7.52 8.67
C ILE A 41 0.21 -8.48 7.55
N LYS A 42 -0.21 -9.76 7.67
CA LYS A 42 0.08 -10.75 6.62
C LYS A 42 -0.52 -10.36 5.27
N LEU A 43 -1.68 -9.71 5.27
CA LEU A 43 -2.31 -9.22 4.04
C LEU A 43 -1.49 -8.09 3.41
N CYS A 44 -1.03 -7.11 4.19
CA CYS A 44 -0.14 -6.03 3.71
C CYS A 44 1.20 -6.58 3.19
N LEU A 45 1.73 -7.62 3.83
CA LEU A 45 2.97 -8.29 3.42
C LEU A 45 2.79 -9.34 2.31
N ASN A 46 1.57 -9.52 1.78
CA ASN A 46 1.35 -10.35 0.60
C ASN A 46 1.40 -9.50 -0.65
N SER A 47 2.50 -9.54 -1.38
CA SER A 47 2.78 -8.69 -2.53
C SER A 47 1.72 -8.76 -3.63
N GLU A 48 1.18 -9.95 -3.91
CA GLU A 48 0.17 -10.14 -4.95
C GLU A 48 -1.18 -9.58 -4.52
N LEU A 49 -1.63 -9.91 -3.29
CA LEU A 49 -2.90 -9.41 -2.77
C LEU A 49 -2.87 -7.90 -2.51
N SER A 50 -1.75 -7.37 -2.02
CA SER A 50 -1.55 -5.92 -1.87
C SER A 50 -1.67 -5.21 -3.21
N SER A 51 -1.00 -5.74 -4.25
CA SER A 51 -1.11 -5.21 -5.61
C SER A 51 -2.54 -5.32 -6.15
N GLU A 52 -3.21 -6.45 -5.96
CA GLU A 52 -4.59 -6.65 -6.41
C GLU A 52 -5.53 -5.62 -5.75
N ILE A 53 -5.47 -5.46 -4.42
CA ILE A 53 -6.28 -4.51 -3.69
C ILE A 53 -5.99 -3.07 -4.15
N THR A 54 -4.74 -2.73 -4.41
CA THR A 54 -4.33 -1.42 -4.92
C THR A 54 -4.96 -1.11 -6.27
N LEU A 55 -5.10 -2.11 -7.13
CA LEU A 55 -5.66 -1.92 -8.47
C LEU A 55 -7.18 -1.81 -8.50
N GLN A 56 -7.90 -2.37 -7.53
CA GLN A 56 -9.37 -2.35 -7.49
C GLN A 56 -9.98 -0.95 -7.69
N PRO A 57 -9.61 0.08 -6.91
CA PRO A 57 -10.16 1.43 -7.12
C PRO A 57 -9.71 2.07 -8.44
N ILE A 58 -8.50 1.76 -8.92
CA ILE A 58 -7.99 2.28 -10.20
C ILE A 58 -8.80 1.73 -11.37
N GLU A 59 -9.15 0.46 -11.32
CA GLU A 59 -9.95 -0.19 -12.37
C GLU A 59 -11.40 0.28 -12.35
N ARG A 60 -11.95 0.52 -11.17
CA ARG A 60 -13.35 0.89 -10.98
C ARG A 60 -13.64 2.36 -11.28
N PHE A 61 -12.73 3.27 -10.91
CA PHE A 61 -12.97 4.71 -10.91
C PHE A 61 -12.08 5.50 -11.87
N ASP A 62 -11.26 4.83 -12.66
CA ASP A 62 -10.33 5.44 -13.61
C ASP A 62 -9.46 6.56 -13.00
N LEU A 63 -8.97 6.36 -11.79
CA LEU A 63 -8.14 7.32 -11.08
C LEU A 63 -6.77 7.49 -11.77
N ASP A 64 -6.21 8.68 -11.68
CA ASP A 64 -4.91 9.02 -12.28
C ASP A 64 -3.71 8.56 -11.47
N SER A 65 -3.92 8.14 -10.21
CA SER A 65 -2.86 7.74 -9.28
C SER A 65 -3.35 6.63 -8.35
N ALA A 66 -2.46 5.72 -8.00
CA ALA A 66 -2.70 4.62 -7.08
C ALA A 66 -1.95 4.83 -5.75
N ILE A 67 -2.58 4.44 -4.65
CA ILE A 67 -1.95 4.33 -3.34
C ILE A 67 -1.76 2.84 -3.05
N ILE A 68 -0.53 2.45 -2.76
CA ILE A 68 -0.23 1.06 -2.41
C ILE A 68 -1.00 0.66 -1.16
N PHE A 69 -1.69 -0.49 -1.25
CA PHE A 69 -2.34 -1.06 -0.08
C PHE A 69 -1.29 -1.57 0.91
N SER A 70 -1.04 -0.75 1.91
CA SER A 70 -0.14 -0.99 3.01
C SER A 70 -0.68 -0.29 4.25
N ASP A 71 0.13 -0.16 5.31
CA ASP A 71 -0.23 0.56 6.52
C ASP A 71 0.99 1.25 7.12
N ILE A 72 0.80 2.42 7.74
CA ILE A 72 1.87 3.16 8.44
C ILE A 72 2.51 2.33 9.55
N LEU A 73 1.81 1.32 10.08
CA LEU A 73 2.32 0.41 11.11
C LEU A 73 3.34 -0.60 10.57
N MET A 74 3.56 -0.64 9.25
CA MET A 74 4.62 -1.47 8.67
C MET A 74 6.00 -0.96 9.05
N VAL A 75 6.16 0.35 9.30
CA VAL A 75 7.42 0.92 9.78
C VAL A 75 7.77 0.43 11.19
N PRO A 76 6.94 0.63 12.24
CA PRO A 76 7.22 0.08 13.54
C PRO A 76 7.33 -1.45 13.55
N TYR A 77 6.54 -2.16 12.73
CA TYR A 77 6.68 -3.61 12.55
C TYR A 77 8.07 -3.99 12.03
N ALA A 78 8.56 -3.30 11.00
CA ALA A 78 9.88 -3.56 10.44
C ALA A 78 11.02 -3.22 11.41
N LEU A 79 10.82 -2.22 12.25
CA LEU A 79 11.72 -1.85 13.33
C LEU A 79 11.67 -2.81 14.54
N GLY A 80 10.86 -3.86 14.47
CA GLY A 80 10.80 -4.91 15.49
C GLY A 80 9.74 -4.72 16.56
N GLN A 81 8.93 -3.66 16.48
CA GLN A 81 7.80 -3.48 17.39
C GLN A 81 6.66 -4.45 17.06
N LYS A 82 6.08 -5.07 18.09
CA LYS A 82 4.93 -5.94 17.90
C LYS A 82 3.70 -5.11 17.55
N VAL A 83 3.03 -5.48 16.45
CA VAL A 83 1.82 -4.84 15.96
C VAL A 83 0.71 -5.88 15.92
N ASP A 84 -0.33 -5.69 16.71
CA ASP A 84 -1.52 -6.54 16.75
C ASP A 84 -2.75 -5.75 16.32
N PHE A 85 -3.66 -6.40 15.62
CA PHE A 85 -4.98 -5.84 15.28
C PHE A 85 -6.07 -6.54 16.10
N VAL A 86 -6.63 -5.80 17.04
CA VAL A 86 -7.72 -6.30 17.89
C VAL A 86 -9.06 -5.91 17.26
N THR A 87 -9.96 -6.90 17.16
CA THR A 87 -11.31 -6.67 16.63
C THR A 87 -11.99 -5.55 17.42
N GLU A 88 -12.60 -4.60 16.69
CA GLU A 88 -13.30 -3.42 17.20
C GLU A 88 -12.45 -2.37 17.94
N GLN A 89 -11.23 -2.69 18.35
CA GLN A 89 -10.34 -1.73 19.02
C GLN A 89 -9.27 -1.13 18.08
N GLY A 90 -9.07 -1.74 16.90
CA GLY A 90 -8.05 -1.29 15.95
C GLY A 90 -6.64 -1.81 16.26
N PRO A 91 -5.60 -1.13 15.77
CA PRO A 91 -4.23 -1.55 15.98
C PRO A 91 -3.76 -1.28 17.41
N LYS A 92 -3.00 -2.23 17.96
CA LYS A 92 -2.27 -2.10 19.21
C LYS A 92 -0.78 -2.30 18.95
N LEU A 93 0.02 -1.36 19.40
CA LEU A 93 1.47 -1.46 19.42
C LEU A 93 1.90 -1.93 20.82
N SER A 94 2.92 -2.80 20.89
CA SER A 94 3.61 -3.07 22.15
C SER A 94 4.35 -1.82 22.63
N ASP A 95 4.81 -1.85 23.87
CA ASP A 95 5.73 -0.83 24.37
C ASP A 95 6.96 -0.74 23.47
N PHE A 96 7.47 0.48 23.31
CA PHE A 96 8.65 0.73 22.51
C PHE A 96 9.90 0.24 23.27
N ASN A 97 10.68 -0.63 22.61
CA ASN A 97 11.93 -1.15 23.16
C ASN A 97 13.12 -0.56 22.40
N LEU A 98 13.88 0.28 23.08
CA LEU A 98 15.05 0.97 22.52
C LEU A 98 16.14 -0.03 22.07
N ASP A 99 16.36 -1.12 22.81
CA ASP A 99 17.38 -2.10 22.46
C ASP A 99 17.05 -2.80 21.14
N ILE A 100 15.77 -3.16 20.94
CA ILE A 100 15.30 -3.75 19.68
C ILE A 100 15.47 -2.75 18.55
N PHE A 101 15.16 -1.49 18.78
CA PHE A 101 15.27 -0.42 17.78
C PHE A 101 16.74 -0.20 17.36
N PHE A 102 17.66 -0.02 18.33
CA PHE A 102 19.06 0.24 18.03
C PHE A 102 19.81 -0.98 17.47
N ASN A 103 19.38 -2.19 17.79
CA ASN A 103 19.94 -3.42 17.24
C ASN A 103 19.37 -3.79 15.87
N ASN A 104 18.33 -3.10 15.40
CA ASN A 104 17.76 -3.33 14.08
C ASN A 104 18.60 -2.60 13.02
N ASN A 105 19.12 -3.35 12.07
CA ASN A 105 19.91 -2.79 10.98
C ASN A 105 19.07 -2.58 9.71
N GLU A 106 19.56 -1.75 8.81
CA GLU A 106 18.89 -1.41 7.54
C GLU A 106 18.58 -2.65 6.68
N THR A 107 19.46 -3.66 6.71
CA THR A 107 19.26 -4.89 5.93
C THR A 107 18.04 -5.66 6.43
N GLU A 108 17.90 -5.86 7.74
CA GLU A 108 16.75 -6.55 8.33
C GLU A 108 15.46 -5.76 8.16
N PHE A 109 15.52 -4.44 8.33
CA PHE A 109 14.40 -3.54 8.06
C PHE A 109 13.91 -3.69 6.61
N THR A 110 14.81 -3.54 5.65
CA THR A 110 14.51 -3.66 4.22
C THR A 110 13.98 -5.05 3.86
N LYS A 111 14.56 -6.10 4.45
CA LYS A 111 14.10 -7.48 4.24
C LYS A 111 12.66 -7.69 4.70
N LYS A 112 12.30 -7.18 5.89
CA LYS A 112 10.92 -7.26 6.41
C LYS A 112 9.91 -6.52 5.51
N LEU A 113 10.30 -5.40 4.89
CA LEU A 113 9.45 -4.61 3.98
C LEU A 113 9.55 -5.04 2.52
N SER A 114 10.42 -5.98 2.18
CA SER A 114 10.61 -6.44 0.79
C SER A 114 9.32 -6.87 0.07
N PRO A 115 8.29 -7.45 0.74
CA PRO A 115 7.02 -7.76 0.09
C PRO A 115 6.27 -6.51 -0.36
N ILE A 116 6.40 -5.38 0.35
CA ILE A 116 5.77 -4.11 -0.03
C ILE A 116 6.45 -3.56 -1.27
N TYR A 117 7.79 -3.53 -1.30
CA TYR A 117 8.55 -3.13 -2.50
C TYR A 117 8.22 -4.01 -3.71
N LYS A 118 8.01 -5.32 -3.49
CA LYS A 118 7.54 -6.22 -4.54
C LYS A 118 6.12 -5.86 -5.01
N ALA A 119 5.21 -5.54 -4.10
CA ALA A 119 3.85 -5.11 -4.42
C ALA A 119 3.86 -3.86 -5.34
N ILE A 120 4.72 -2.88 -5.06
CA ILE A 120 4.91 -1.69 -5.89
C ILE A 120 5.34 -2.09 -7.32
N LYS A 121 6.35 -2.95 -7.43
CA LYS A 121 6.85 -3.43 -8.73
C LYS A 121 5.76 -4.15 -9.55
N ILE A 122 4.97 -5.01 -8.88
CA ILE A 122 3.86 -5.73 -9.53
C ILE A 122 2.77 -4.76 -9.98
N THR A 123 2.34 -3.87 -9.09
CA THR A 123 1.32 -2.86 -9.37
C THR A 123 1.74 -1.98 -10.54
N ARG A 124 2.98 -1.49 -10.52
CA ARG A 124 3.55 -0.69 -11.61
C ARG A 124 3.47 -1.40 -12.96
N LYS A 125 3.91 -2.66 -13.01
CA LYS A 125 3.84 -3.46 -14.25
C LYS A 125 2.41 -3.59 -14.77
N LYS A 126 1.45 -3.89 -13.87
CA LYS A 126 0.04 -4.06 -14.24
C LYS A 126 -0.62 -2.76 -14.73
N ILE A 127 -0.32 -1.63 -14.08
CA ILE A 127 -0.84 -0.31 -14.51
C ILE A 127 -0.29 0.08 -15.87
N ILE A 128 1.02 -0.07 -16.10
CA ILE A 128 1.65 0.24 -17.39
C ILE A 128 1.05 -0.62 -18.52
N ALA A 129 0.91 -1.92 -18.28
CA ALA A 129 0.37 -2.84 -19.27
C ALA A 129 -1.09 -2.54 -19.66
N LYS A 130 -1.91 -2.07 -18.70
CA LYS A 130 -3.35 -1.84 -18.93
C LYS A 130 -3.69 -0.44 -19.45
N LYS A 131 -3.00 0.60 -19.02
CA LYS A 131 -3.47 1.99 -19.21
C LYS A 131 -2.42 2.95 -19.78
N ASN A 132 -1.18 2.55 -20.00
CA ASN A 132 -0.07 3.49 -20.26
C ASN A 132 0.00 4.65 -19.23
N LYS A 133 -0.64 4.50 -18.07
CA LYS A 133 -0.74 5.46 -16.97
C LYS A 133 0.12 4.99 -15.83
N LEU A 134 0.91 5.86 -15.25
CA LEU A 134 1.79 5.51 -14.14
C LEU A 134 1.79 6.59 -13.06
N TYR A 135 1.30 6.30 -11.86
CA TYR A 135 1.81 6.86 -10.61
C TYR A 135 1.47 5.95 -9.44
N ILE A 136 2.49 5.68 -8.64
CA ILE A 136 2.43 4.93 -7.39
C ILE A 136 2.99 5.85 -6.33
N TYR A 137 2.16 6.19 -5.33
CA TYR A 137 2.61 6.84 -4.10
C TYR A 137 2.63 5.79 -2.99
N GLU A 138 3.72 5.78 -2.24
CA GLU A 138 3.77 5.20 -0.90
C GLU A 138 3.45 6.30 0.11
N ASN A 139 2.58 5.99 1.07
CA ASN A 139 2.40 6.79 2.27
C ASN A 139 3.47 6.43 3.30
#